data_f4823552efb5a748c03fb5abe029c4e8
#
_entry.id   f4823552efb5a748c03fb5abe029c4e8
#
_cell.length_a   1.000
_cell.length_b   1.000
_cell.length_c   1.000
_cell.angle_alpha   90.00
_cell.angle_beta   90.00
_cell.angle_gamma   90.00
#
_symmetry.space_group_name_H-M   'P 1'
#
loop_
_entity.id
_entity.type
_entity.pdbx_description
1 polymer ?
#
loop_
_entity_poly.entity_id
_entity_poly.type
_entity_poly.pdbx_seq_one_letter_code
_entity_poly.pdbx_strand_id
1 'polypeptide(L)' 'MRYPASEKLEIIRLVEGSHLPVKRTLEKLGVSRSTFYRWYDRYVQRG' A
#
# COMPACT_ATOMS: atom_id res chain seq x y z
N MET A 1 10.54 -10.06 3.39
CA MET A 1 9.37 -10.75 2.82
C MET A 1 8.90 -10.06 1.56
N ARG A 2 8.56 -10.83 0.56
CA ARG A 2 8.10 -10.28 -0.69
C ARG A 2 6.60 -10.42 -0.84
N TYR A 3 6.00 -9.39 -1.42
CA TYR A 3 4.57 -9.42 -1.73
C TYR A 3 4.41 -9.56 -3.24
N PRO A 4 3.52 -10.43 -3.71
CA PRO A 4 3.24 -10.51 -5.14
C PRO A 4 2.61 -9.21 -5.65
N ALA A 5 2.75 -8.95 -6.95
CA ALA A 5 2.26 -7.71 -7.53
C ALA A 5 0.76 -7.50 -7.32
N SER A 6 -0.01 -8.57 -7.42
CA SER A 6 -1.45 -8.49 -7.21
C SER A 6 -1.80 -8.08 -5.80
N GLU A 7 -1.04 -8.56 -4.83
CA GLU A 7 -1.26 -8.23 -3.43
C GLU A 7 -0.89 -6.78 -3.14
N LYS A 8 0.20 -6.30 -3.74
CA LYS A 8 0.60 -4.90 -3.60
C LYS A 8 -0.49 -3.97 -4.12
N LEU A 9 -1.03 -4.29 -5.27
CA LEU A 9 -2.09 -3.49 -5.87
C LEU A 9 -3.33 -3.48 -4.99
N GLU A 10 -3.67 -4.63 -4.43
CA GLU A 10 -4.82 -4.74 -3.54
C GLU A 10 -4.65 -3.88 -2.30
N ILE A 11 -3.45 -3.89 -1.72
CA ILE A 11 -3.14 -3.06 -0.56
C ILE A 11 -3.27 -1.58 -0.90
N ILE A 12 -2.77 -1.18 -2.05
CA ILE A 12 -2.88 0.21 -2.50
C ILE A 12 -4.35 0.62 -2.62
N ARG A 13 -5.18 -0.24 -3.19
CA ARG A 13 -6.60 0.04 -3.34
C ARG A 13 -7.30 0.14 -2.00
N LEU A 14 -6.94 -0.72 -1.06
CA LEU A 14 -7.51 -0.68 0.28
C LEU A 14 -7.18 0.63 0.97
N VAL A 15 -5.95 1.08 0.84
CA VAL A 15 -5.53 2.34 1.44
C VAL A 15 -6.26 3.51 0.80
N GLU A 16 -6.38 3.53 -0.52
CA GLU A 16 -7.04 4.63 -1.22
C GLU A 16 -8.52 4.69 -0.92
N GLY A 17 -9.16 3.55 -0.72
CA GLY A 17 -10.59 3.49 -0.44
C GLY A 17 -10.94 3.54 1.03
N SER A 18 -9.95 3.61 1.90
CA SER A 18 -10.17 3.59 3.32
C SER A 18 -10.56 4.97 3.85
N HIS A 19 -11.43 5.00 4.85
CA HIS A 19 -11.77 6.23 5.55
C HIS A 19 -10.75 6.56 6.62
N LEU A 20 -9.86 5.63 6.92
CA LEU A 20 -8.84 5.81 7.94
C LEU A 20 -7.60 6.47 7.35
N PRO A 21 -6.81 7.14 8.18
CA PRO A 21 -5.51 7.64 7.73
C PRO A 21 -4.65 6.50 7.22
N VAL A 22 -3.77 6.79 6.27
CA VAL A 22 -2.90 5.79 5.66
C VAL A 22 -2.14 5.02 6.74
N LYS A 23 -1.60 5.72 7.72
CA LYS A 23 -0.86 5.11 8.81
C LYS A 23 -1.66 4.01 9.49
N ARG A 24 -2.93 4.31 9.80
CA ARG A 24 -3.79 3.34 10.49
C ARG A 24 -4.07 2.12 9.64
N THR A 25 -4.36 2.34 8.38
CA THR A 25 -4.65 1.24 7.47
C THR A 25 -3.45 0.33 7.32
N LEU A 26 -2.27 0.91 7.18
CA LEU A 26 -1.05 0.13 7.04
C LEU A 26 -0.73 -0.66 8.31
N GLU A 27 -0.99 -0.08 9.47
CA GLU A 27 -0.81 -0.78 10.73
C GLU A 27 -1.68 -2.03 10.80
N LYS A 28 -2.91 -1.92 10.37
CA LYS A 28 -3.83 -3.04 10.36
C LYS A 28 -3.40 -4.12 9.39
N LEU A 29 -2.79 -3.73 8.29
CA LEU A 29 -2.31 -4.68 7.28
C LEU A 29 -0.94 -5.24 7.60
N GLY A 30 -0.24 -4.66 8.57
CA GLY A 30 1.10 -5.09 8.93
C GLY A 30 2.16 -4.66 7.93
N VAL A 31 1.92 -3.56 7.22
CA VAL A 31 2.85 -3.05 6.21
C VAL A 31 3.47 -1.76 6.72
N SER A 32 4.80 -1.64 6.61
CA SER A 32 5.47 -0.41 7.02
C SER A 32 5.22 0.70 6.00
N ARG A 33 5.21 1.94 6.48
CA ARG A 33 4.95 3.08 5.60
C ARG A 33 6.00 3.21 4.51
N SER A 34 7.26 3.02 4.84
CA SER A 34 8.31 3.15 3.84
C SER A 34 8.16 2.11 2.75
N THR A 35 7.80 0.89 3.10
CA THR A 35 7.56 -0.16 2.12
C THR A 35 6.38 0.18 1.23
N PHE A 36 5.29 0.66 1.84
CA PHE A 36 4.09 1.01 1.09
C PHE A 36 4.37 2.15 0.11
N TYR A 37 5.04 3.21 0.56
CA TYR A 37 5.28 4.35 -0.30
C TYR A 37 6.24 4.03 -1.43
N ARG A 38 7.11 3.07 -1.24
CA ARG A 38 7.97 2.59 -2.31
C ARG A 38 7.13 1.95 -3.42
N TRP A 39 6.15 1.14 -3.04
CA TRP A 39 5.24 0.53 -4.01
C TRP A 39 4.39 1.60 -4.68
N TYR A 40 3.85 2.50 -3.87
CA TYR A 40 2.93 3.52 -4.36
C TYR A 40 3.61 4.45 -5.35
N ASP A 41 4.84 4.82 -5.07
CA ASP A 41 5.61 5.67 -5.96
C ASP A 41 5.77 5.00 -7.33
N ARG A 42 6.11 3.72 -7.34
CA ARG A 42 6.22 2.98 -8.57
C ARG A 42 4.89 2.86 -9.31
N TYR A 43 3.83 2.63 -8.54
CA TYR A 43 2.50 2.50 -9.10
C TYR A 43 2.08 3.78 -9.83
N VAL A 44 2.31 4.92 -9.20
CA VAL A 44 1.97 6.21 -9.77
C VAL A 44 2.81 6.49 -11.02
N GLN A 45 4.09 6.18 -10.97
CA GLN A 45 4.98 6.42 -12.11
C GLN A 45 4.64 5.56 -13.32
N ARG A 46 4.21 4.35 -13.08
CA ARG A 46 3.90 3.44 -14.17
C ARG A 46 2.48 3.57 -14.69
N GLY A 47 1.68 4.21 -13.92
CA GLY A 47 0.31 4.40 -14.30
C GLY A 47 -0.57 3.38 -13.67
#